data_e64b3e5ec37851fc3967e925e96a681a
#
_entry.id   e64b3e5ec37851fc3967e925e96a681a
#
_cell.length_a   1.000
_cell.length_b   1.000
_cell.length_c   1.000
_cell.angle_alpha   90.00
_cell.angle_beta   90.00
_cell.angle_gamma   90.00
#
_symmetry.space_group_name_H-M   'P 1'
#
loop_
_entity.id
_entity.type
_entity.pdbx_description
1 polymer ?
#
loop_
_entity_poly.entity_id
_entity_poly.type
_entity_poly.pdbx_seq_one_letter_code
_entity_poly.pdbx_strand_id
1 'polypeptide(L)'
;MSGLLLASLITLSGAYAKTVRSPTPPMGWNTYNRYNCNPTEEIVKANAKGMVDLGFAELGYTIVAVDCGWMTNERDENNRLQWNTKIFPSGPKALGEYIHDLGLEFGLYSGGGYYQCGSTDLPGSLGYEEIDAQSFAEWGGDALKYDNCYSTSKTVMVDSTSPEAQSPDRFIKMGAALNETDRDIKLFLCQWGIGENVPDWAAPLGNTWRMSNDIFGAWRAIWRITNQVVGHAKHTRPGAFADMDMLEIGLGFLSFEEERFHFGFWSMMKSPLLIGGVLDEKEMPSESIKIMSNKEVIAINQDPLGKAAELVIRYTEEEWDVWAGDLSSNRKVLAVANWKNESQTVDVDLSLIGVGKAKARDVWAHADGSISDIETFELKAHELRLLVLSEIEEASRPKALSYYAADDASLEGSAKIVDCSKTECLPVNKKIGNIGGKDTKVTFKSVSAPRDGEVLVGIDFINYDYRHTMWDWESNTRNMTITVNKGDSKRWAFPIAGGDWFESGRLNVVLDGFVKGDGNTVTFTPSSSSGWAPDLVGFEIFE
;
A
#
# COMPACT_ATOMS: atom_id res chain seq x y z
N MET A 1 52.06 -22.89 0.13
CA MET A 1 51.77 -21.47 -0.18
C MET A 1 50.27 -21.31 -0.31
N SER A 2 49.64 -20.98 0.81
CA SER A 2 48.19 -20.82 0.89
C SER A 2 47.87 -19.33 0.74
N GLY A 3 47.23 -18.97 -0.36
CA GLY A 3 46.74 -17.61 -0.58
C GLY A 3 45.36 -17.43 0.07
N LEU A 4 45.28 -16.63 1.12
CA LEU A 4 44.01 -16.10 1.65
C LEU A 4 43.46 -15.04 0.69
N LEU A 5 42.33 -15.32 0.12
CA LEU A 5 41.47 -14.28 -0.50
C LEU A 5 40.70 -13.56 0.63
N LEU A 6 41.12 -12.34 0.95
CA LEU A 6 40.29 -11.41 1.73
C LEU A 6 39.15 -10.92 0.83
N ALA A 7 37.94 -11.35 1.10
CA ALA A 7 36.75 -10.72 0.59
C ALA A 7 36.52 -9.44 1.38
N SER A 8 36.70 -8.28 0.73
CA SER A 8 36.35 -6.98 1.28
C SER A 8 34.82 -6.85 1.26
N LEU A 9 34.19 -7.02 2.42
CA LEU A 9 32.86 -6.53 2.66
C LEU A 9 32.90 -4.99 2.63
N ILE A 10 32.51 -4.41 1.52
CA ILE A 10 32.21 -2.97 1.46
C ILE A 10 30.89 -2.78 2.21
N THR A 11 30.99 -2.32 3.44
CA THR A 11 29.81 -1.85 4.20
C THR A 11 29.31 -0.56 3.56
N LEU A 12 28.17 -0.63 2.88
CA LEU A 12 27.40 0.50 2.35
C LEU A 12 26.72 1.33 3.47
N SER A 13 27.43 1.65 4.53
CA SER A 13 26.88 2.32 5.72
C SER A 13 27.11 3.84 5.76
N GLY A 14 27.26 4.51 4.61
CA GLY A 14 27.69 5.91 4.62
C GLY A 14 26.84 6.96 3.89
N ALA A 15 25.84 6.58 3.08
CA ALA A 15 25.24 7.51 2.12
C ALA A 15 23.79 7.97 2.39
N TYR A 16 23.11 7.50 3.42
CA TYR A 16 21.68 7.80 3.62
C TYR A 16 21.37 8.92 4.65
N ALA A 17 22.36 9.70 5.05
CA ALA A 17 22.28 10.49 6.28
C ALA A 17 21.52 11.82 6.21
N LYS A 18 21.04 12.29 5.03
CA LYS A 18 20.52 13.65 4.88
C LYS A 18 19.12 13.79 4.28
N THR A 19 18.39 12.70 4.08
CA THR A 19 17.05 12.78 3.50
C THR A 19 16.08 13.46 4.48
N VAL A 20 15.44 14.54 4.05
CA VAL A 20 14.37 15.22 4.80
C VAL A 20 13.24 14.24 5.01
N ARG A 21 12.92 13.99 6.25
CA ARG A 21 11.89 13.02 6.64
C ARG A 21 10.63 13.72 7.11
N SER A 22 9.52 13.47 6.41
CA SER A 22 8.20 13.84 6.94
C SER A 22 7.88 12.95 8.13
N PRO A 23 7.60 13.49 9.33
CA PRO A 23 7.28 12.68 10.51
C PRO A 23 5.96 11.91 10.36
N THR A 24 5.07 12.43 9.53
CA THR A 24 3.75 11.90 9.19
C THR A 24 3.61 11.79 7.67
N PRO A 25 2.62 11.04 7.16
CA PRO A 25 2.40 10.93 5.71
C PRO A 25 2.21 12.30 5.05
N PRO A 26 2.82 12.54 3.87
CA PRO A 26 2.59 13.78 3.12
C PRO A 26 1.12 13.95 2.72
N MET A 27 0.65 15.21 2.74
CA MET A 27 -0.69 15.57 2.31
C MET A 27 -0.60 16.73 1.31
N GLY A 28 -1.43 16.69 0.26
CA GLY A 28 -1.38 17.73 -0.76
C GLY A 28 -2.33 17.49 -1.94
N TRP A 29 -1.97 18.06 -3.07
CA TRP A 29 -2.67 17.95 -4.35
C TRP A 29 -1.67 17.66 -5.48
N ASN A 30 -2.10 16.92 -6.50
CA ASN A 30 -1.30 16.60 -7.67
C ASN A 30 -2.13 16.74 -8.94
N THR A 31 -1.52 17.24 -10.03
CA THR A 31 -2.20 17.53 -11.29
C THR A 31 -2.68 16.29 -12.03
N TYR A 32 -2.09 15.10 -11.83
CA TYR A 32 -2.17 13.99 -12.79
C TYR A 32 -3.58 13.42 -12.98
N ASN A 33 -4.26 13.00 -11.90
CA ASN A 33 -5.53 12.24 -12.06
C ASN A 33 -6.63 13.03 -12.77
N ARG A 34 -6.66 14.35 -12.61
CA ARG A 34 -7.62 15.22 -13.30
C ARG A 34 -7.14 15.70 -14.68
N TYR A 35 -5.86 16.04 -14.80
CA TYR A 35 -5.33 16.74 -15.96
C TYR A 35 -4.35 15.92 -16.80
N ASN A 36 -4.01 14.70 -16.38
CA ASN A 36 -2.99 13.85 -16.99
C ASN A 36 -1.67 14.64 -17.17
N CYS A 37 -0.94 14.41 -18.25
CA CYS A 37 0.28 15.18 -18.57
C CYS A 37 -0.03 16.50 -19.33
N ASN A 38 -1.10 17.20 -18.93
CA ASN A 38 -1.49 18.50 -19.53
C ASN A 38 -1.64 19.60 -18.48
N PRO A 39 -0.69 19.76 -17.53
CA PRO A 39 -0.75 20.84 -16.56
C PRO A 39 -0.50 22.19 -17.25
N THR A 40 -1.08 23.26 -16.72
CA THR A 40 -0.75 24.64 -17.08
C THR A 40 -0.52 25.46 -15.83
N GLU A 41 0.16 26.58 -15.95
CA GLU A 41 0.38 27.52 -14.84
C GLU A 41 -0.94 27.98 -14.22
N GLU A 42 -1.96 28.24 -15.05
CA GLU A 42 -3.29 28.65 -14.61
C GLU A 42 -3.95 27.57 -13.76
N ILE A 43 -3.91 26.29 -14.22
CA ILE A 43 -4.44 25.14 -13.48
C ILE A 43 -3.75 25.02 -12.12
N VAL A 44 -2.42 25.08 -12.09
CA VAL A 44 -1.66 24.92 -10.84
C VAL A 44 -1.97 26.05 -9.86
N LYS A 45 -1.96 27.31 -10.31
CA LYS A 45 -2.28 28.46 -9.49
C LYS A 45 -3.73 28.44 -8.96
N ALA A 46 -4.69 28.03 -9.80
CA ALA A 46 -6.09 27.92 -9.40
C ALA A 46 -6.29 26.87 -8.28
N ASN A 47 -5.67 25.68 -8.43
CA ASN A 47 -5.78 24.62 -7.44
C ASN A 47 -4.98 24.92 -6.17
N ALA A 48 -3.81 25.56 -6.27
CA ALA A 48 -3.06 26.04 -5.10
C ALA A 48 -3.89 27.05 -4.28
N LYS A 49 -4.54 28.00 -4.97
CA LYS A 49 -5.48 28.93 -4.32
C LYS A 49 -6.69 28.19 -3.74
N GLY A 50 -7.26 27.23 -4.47
CA GLY A 50 -8.37 26.41 -4.03
C GLY A 50 -8.05 25.60 -2.76
N MET A 51 -6.82 25.12 -2.61
CA MET A 51 -6.36 24.45 -1.39
C MET A 51 -6.47 25.36 -0.16
N VAL A 52 -6.15 26.64 -0.30
CA VAL A 52 -6.31 27.64 0.78
C VAL A 52 -7.78 28.02 0.97
N ASP A 53 -8.48 28.36 -0.12
CA ASP A 53 -9.86 28.87 -0.06
C ASP A 53 -10.85 27.82 0.51
N LEU A 54 -10.63 26.52 0.24
CA LEU A 54 -11.43 25.41 0.76
C LEU A 54 -10.99 24.94 2.15
N GLY A 55 -9.95 25.56 2.74
CA GLY A 55 -9.46 25.25 4.08
C GLY A 55 -8.60 23.99 4.18
N PHE A 56 -8.21 23.35 3.07
CA PHE A 56 -7.35 22.17 3.09
C PHE A 56 -5.95 22.46 3.63
N ALA A 57 -5.38 23.65 3.32
CA ALA A 57 -4.09 24.07 3.83
C ALA A 57 -4.04 24.07 5.37
N GLU A 58 -5.10 24.55 6.03
CA GLU A 58 -5.22 24.57 7.50
C GLU A 58 -5.33 23.15 8.10
N LEU A 59 -5.71 22.16 7.30
CA LEU A 59 -5.81 20.74 7.67
C LEU A 59 -4.50 19.99 7.46
N GLY A 60 -3.46 20.65 6.92
CA GLY A 60 -2.15 20.06 6.68
C GLY A 60 -1.90 19.56 5.25
N TYR A 61 -2.79 19.82 4.31
CA TYR A 61 -2.52 19.61 2.88
C TYR A 61 -1.63 20.75 2.38
N THR A 62 -0.32 20.50 2.30
CA THR A 62 0.66 21.56 2.01
C THR A 62 1.28 21.45 0.64
N ILE A 63 1.33 20.26 0.04
CA ILE A 63 2.08 20.03 -1.21
C ILE A 63 1.20 20.33 -2.42
N VAL A 64 1.68 21.18 -3.33
CA VAL A 64 1.12 21.40 -4.67
C VAL A 64 2.07 20.81 -5.69
N ALA A 65 1.75 19.61 -6.19
CA ALA A 65 2.62 18.87 -7.09
C ALA A 65 2.22 19.05 -8.55
N VAL A 66 3.18 19.52 -9.36
CA VAL A 66 3.09 19.55 -10.83
C VAL A 66 3.67 18.24 -11.36
N ASP A 67 2.78 17.36 -11.85
CA ASP A 67 3.14 16.06 -12.44
C ASP A 67 3.67 16.20 -13.87
N CYS A 68 3.68 15.16 -14.68
CA CYS A 68 4.23 15.12 -16.04
C CYS A 68 3.70 16.23 -16.98
N GLY A 69 4.43 16.52 -18.06
CA GLY A 69 3.99 17.40 -19.14
C GLY A 69 4.37 18.89 -19.01
N TRP A 70 5.10 19.28 -17.96
CA TRP A 70 5.50 20.68 -17.74
C TRP A 70 6.66 21.13 -18.62
N MET A 71 7.49 20.22 -19.15
CA MET A 71 8.75 20.52 -19.82
C MET A 71 8.65 20.57 -21.34
N THR A 72 9.71 21.06 -21.98
CA THR A 72 9.93 20.93 -23.44
C THR A 72 10.60 19.58 -23.74
N ASN A 73 10.60 19.20 -25.04
CA ASN A 73 11.22 17.95 -25.51
C ASN A 73 12.74 18.00 -25.65
N GLU A 74 13.35 19.16 -25.41
CA GLU A 74 14.80 19.35 -25.49
C GLU A 74 15.35 19.92 -24.18
N ARG A 75 16.55 19.49 -23.81
CA ARG A 75 17.33 20.11 -22.74
C ARG A 75 18.06 21.35 -23.32
N ASP A 76 18.45 22.28 -22.43
CA ASP A 76 19.24 23.44 -22.86
C ASP A 76 20.69 23.07 -23.17
N GLU A 77 21.49 24.08 -23.56
CA GLU A 77 22.93 23.92 -23.88
C GLU A 77 23.78 23.41 -22.70
N ASN A 78 23.28 23.52 -21.49
CA ASN A 78 23.88 23.00 -20.25
C ASN A 78 23.30 21.66 -19.83
N ASN A 79 22.52 21.00 -20.67
CA ASN A 79 21.79 19.77 -20.42
C ASN A 79 20.71 19.87 -19.33
N ARG A 80 20.20 21.06 -18.99
CA ARG A 80 19.13 21.26 -18.01
C ARG A 80 17.75 21.03 -18.63
N LEU A 81 16.83 20.51 -17.87
CA LEU A 81 15.41 20.46 -18.22
C LEU A 81 14.85 21.87 -18.39
N GLN A 82 14.03 22.07 -19.41
CA GLN A 82 13.42 23.35 -19.69
C GLN A 82 11.91 23.31 -19.50
N TRP A 83 11.37 24.30 -18.79
CA TRP A 83 9.94 24.51 -18.69
C TRP A 83 9.37 25.02 -20.02
N ASN A 84 8.19 24.50 -20.39
CA ASN A 84 7.47 24.96 -21.57
C ASN A 84 6.79 26.31 -21.26
N THR A 85 7.46 27.39 -21.69
CA THR A 85 6.99 28.77 -21.42
C THR A 85 5.66 29.13 -22.10
N LYS A 86 5.13 28.28 -23.01
CA LYS A 86 3.80 28.48 -23.59
C LYS A 86 2.68 28.14 -22.59
N ILE A 87 2.93 27.18 -21.71
CA ILE A 87 1.97 26.72 -20.72
C ILE A 87 2.35 27.13 -19.28
N PHE A 88 3.63 27.50 -19.06
CA PHE A 88 4.17 28.06 -17.82
C PHE A 88 4.95 29.34 -18.11
N PRO A 89 4.25 30.44 -18.44
CA PRO A 89 4.90 31.66 -18.91
C PRO A 89 5.79 32.38 -17.88
N SER A 90 5.51 32.22 -16.57
CA SER A 90 6.34 32.83 -15.52
C SER A 90 7.58 32.00 -15.16
N GLY A 91 7.62 30.73 -15.60
CA GLY A 91 8.69 29.79 -15.30
C GLY A 91 8.62 29.19 -13.90
N PRO A 92 9.50 28.20 -13.62
CA PRO A 92 9.39 27.39 -12.39
C PRO A 92 9.60 28.21 -11.11
N LYS A 93 10.58 29.11 -11.11
CA LYS A 93 10.93 29.86 -9.90
C LYS A 93 9.79 30.77 -9.44
N ALA A 94 9.19 31.53 -10.37
CA ALA A 94 8.06 32.41 -10.06
C ALA A 94 6.80 31.61 -9.68
N LEU A 95 6.60 30.42 -10.24
CA LEU A 95 5.51 29.52 -9.83
C LEU A 95 5.76 28.98 -8.42
N GLY A 96 6.99 28.55 -8.10
CA GLY A 96 7.37 28.12 -6.75
C GLY A 96 7.19 29.23 -5.72
N GLU A 97 7.67 30.46 -6.02
CA GLU A 97 7.46 31.64 -5.17
C GLU A 97 5.96 31.91 -4.92
N TYR A 98 5.11 31.83 -5.96
CA TYR A 98 3.66 31.98 -5.83
C TYR A 98 3.05 30.92 -4.88
N ILE A 99 3.47 29.65 -4.97
CA ILE A 99 3.01 28.57 -4.12
C ILE A 99 3.47 28.82 -2.67
N HIS A 100 4.73 29.22 -2.47
CA HIS A 100 5.28 29.55 -1.16
C HIS A 100 4.59 30.76 -0.50
N ASP A 101 4.22 31.78 -1.27
CA ASP A 101 3.48 32.94 -0.78
C ASP A 101 2.09 32.58 -0.23
N LEU A 102 1.52 31.44 -0.69
CA LEU A 102 0.30 30.86 -0.14
C LEU A 102 0.54 30.00 1.12
N GLY A 103 1.78 29.84 1.57
CA GLY A 103 2.17 28.99 2.69
C GLY A 103 2.22 27.49 2.33
N LEU A 104 2.32 27.16 1.04
CA LEU A 104 2.33 25.80 0.50
C LEU A 104 3.73 25.38 0.03
N GLU A 105 3.91 24.10 -0.22
CA GLU A 105 5.14 23.48 -0.70
C GLU A 105 5.06 23.18 -2.20
N PHE A 106 6.14 23.43 -2.94
CA PHE A 106 6.20 23.20 -4.38
C PHE A 106 6.70 21.79 -4.69
N GLY A 107 5.82 20.92 -5.18
CA GLY A 107 6.11 19.57 -5.65
C GLY A 107 6.45 19.55 -7.14
N LEU A 108 7.49 18.80 -7.50
CA LEU A 108 7.99 18.61 -8.85
C LEU A 108 7.88 17.14 -9.28
N TYR A 109 8.03 16.89 -10.57
CA TYR A 109 8.02 15.56 -11.18
C TYR A 109 9.18 15.38 -12.15
N SER A 110 9.79 14.18 -12.14
CA SER A 110 10.64 13.68 -13.20
C SER A 110 10.59 12.17 -13.33
N GLY A 111 11.04 11.64 -14.46
CA GLY A 111 11.18 10.20 -14.67
C GLY A 111 12.60 9.71 -14.44
N GLY A 112 12.77 8.56 -13.80
CA GLY A 112 14.05 7.87 -13.64
C GLY A 112 14.51 7.10 -14.88
N GLY A 113 13.92 7.35 -16.04
CA GLY A 113 14.27 6.74 -17.31
C GLY A 113 14.69 7.76 -18.37
N TYR A 114 14.74 7.31 -19.62
CA TYR A 114 15.09 8.15 -20.77
C TYR A 114 14.06 9.25 -21.04
N TYR A 115 12.78 8.93 -20.83
CA TYR A 115 11.65 9.86 -20.94
C TYR A 115 10.77 9.77 -19.70
N GLN A 116 9.97 10.80 -19.48
CA GLN A 116 8.93 10.77 -18.45
C GLN A 116 7.76 9.87 -18.86
N CYS A 117 6.97 9.41 -17.89
CA CYS A 117 5.76 8.65 -18.14
C CYS A 117 4.76 9.48 -18.97
N GLY A 118 3.91 8.81 -19.76
CA GLY A 118 2.89 9.46 -20.57
C GLY A 118 3.41 10.26 -21.77
N SER A 119 4.70 10.19 -22.07
CA SER A 119 5.35 10.90 -23.19
C SER A 119 6.19 9.95 -24.04
N THR A 120 6.50 10.38 -25.27
CA THR A 120 7.41 9.67 -26.18
C THR A 120 8.68 10.46 -26.49
N ASP A 121 8.81 11.68 -25.99
CA ASP A 121 9.89 12.62 -26.32
C ASP A 121 10.27 13.59 -25.20
N LEU A 122 9.46 13.72 -24.14
CA LEU A 122 9.80 14.60 -23.02
C LEU A 122 10.87 13.93 -22.13
N PRO A 123 12.02 14.59 -21.90
CA PRO A 123 13.18 13.95 -21.29
C PRO A 123 12.94 13.56 -19.82
N GLY A 124 13.44 12.37 -19.44
CA GLY A 124 13.61 11.95 -18.05
C GLY A 124 15.00 12.33 -17.52
N SER A 125 15.27 11.98 -16.28
CA SER A 125 16.52 12.34 -15.59
C SER A 125 17.62 11.29 -15.68
N LEU A 126 17.40 10.17 -16.35
CA LEU A 126 18.41 9.10 -16.45
C LEU A 126 19.73 9.61 -17.04
N GLY A 127 20.79 9.59 -16.23
CA GLY A 127 22.12 10.09 -16.61
C GLY A 127 22.32 11.59 -16.41
N TYR A 128 21.33 12.30 -15.90
CA TYR A 128 21.35 13.74 -15.62
C TYR A 128 20.92 14.08 -14.19
N GLU A 129 20.93 13.09 -13.28
CA GLU A 129 20.34 13.21 -11.94
C GLU A 129 20.91 14.38 -11.15
N GLU A 130 22.24 14.62 -11.23
CA GLU A 130 22.92 15.71 -10.51
C GLU A 130 22.49 17.09 -11.05
N ILE A 131 22.44 17.24 -12.39
CA ILE A 131 22.06 18.50 -13.05
C ILE A 131 20.58 18.82 -12.76
N ASP A 132 19.72 17.80 -12.80
CA ASP A 132 18.30 17.96 -12.59
C ASP A 132 18.00 18.25 -11.12
N ALA A 133 18.64 17.55 -10.18
CA ALA A 133 18.51 17.80 -8.74
C ALA A 133 18.90 19.26 -8.39
N GLN A 134 20.00 19.77 -8.96
CA GLN A 134 20.41 21.16 -8.79
C GLN A 134 19.37 22.12 -9.36
N SER A 135 18.79 21.80 -10.52
CA SER A 135 17.73 22.62 -11.13
C SER A 135 16.47 22.64 -10.26
N PHE A 136 16.05 21.48 -9.70
CA PHE A 136 14.91 21.40 -8.79
C PHE A 136 15.11 22.25 -7.53
N ALA A 137 16.32 22.24 -6.97
CA ALA A 137 16.66 23.09 -5.82
C ALA A 137 16.62 24.59 -6.17
N GLU A 138 17.21 24.98 -7.32
CA GLU A 138 17.21 26.36 -7.82
C GLU A 138 15.80 26.90 -8.11
N TRP A 139 14.86 26.03 -8.50
CA TRP A 139 13.47 26.39 -8.73
C TRP A 139 12.63 26.48 -7.45
N GLY A 140 13.20 26.11 -6.30
CA GLY A 140 12.51 26.14 -5.03
C GLY A 140 11.64 24.91 -4.77
N GLY A 141 11.95 23.75 -5.40
CA GLY A 141 11.23 22.51 -5.15
C GLY A 141 11.37 22.01 -3.72
N ASP A 142 10.27 21.56 -3.10
CA ASP A 142 10.20 20.99 -1.74
C ASP A 142 9.97 19.48 -1.76
N ALA A 143 9.45 18.96 -2.85
CA ALA A 143 9.23 17.54 -3.07
C ALA A 143 9.46 17.17 -4.54
N LEU A 144 9.93 15.94 -4.78
CA LEU A 144 10.10 15.37 -6.10
C LEU A 144 9.41 14.00 -6.18
N LYS A 145 8.41 13.86 -7.05
CA LYS A 145 7.93 12.55 -7.51
C LYS A 145 8.87 12.05 -8.59
N TYR A 146 9.48 10.88 -8.39
CA TYR A 146 10.46 10.29 -9.32
C TYR A 146 9.95 8.94 -9.83
N ASP A 147 9.66 8.88 -11.13
CA ASP A 147 8.87 7.81 -11.75
C ASP A 147 9.73 6.76 -12.48
N ASN A 148 9.13 5.62 -12.87
CA ASN A 148 9.82 4.41 -13.29
C ASN A 148 9.72 4.09 -14.80
N CYS A 149 9.13 4.96 -15.62
CA CYS A 149 9.00 4.73 -17.06
C CYS A 149 10.33 4.79 -17.81
N TYR A 150 10.37 4.15 -18.98
CA TYR A 150 11.51 4.15 -19.92
C TYR A 150 12.86 3.78 -19.29
N SER A 151 12.84 2.84 -18.36
CA SER A 151 14.03 2.41 -17.63
C SER A 151 15.07 1.71 -18.51
N THR A 152 14.64 0.95 -19.51
CA THR A 152 15.49 0.13 -20.39
C THR A 152 15.83 0.80 -21.71
N SER A 153 14.89 1.54 -22.31
CA SER A 153 15.05 2.13 -23.63
C SER A 153 14.12 3.31 -23.88
N LYS A 154 14.37 4.05 -24.95
CA LYS A 154 13.50 5.14 -25.42
C LYS A 154 12.20 4.68 -26.09
N THR A 155 12.00 3.39 -26.29
CA THR A 155 10.87 2.84 -27.05
C THR A 155 9.92 1.99 -26.20
N VAL A 156 10.34 1.58 -25.01
CA VAL A 156 9.53 0.78 -24.08
C VAL A 156 9.21 1.62 -22.86
N MET A 157 7.96 2.08 -22.77
CA MET A 157 7.52 2.95 -21.68
C MET A 157 7.46 2.22 -20.35
N VAL A 158 6.88 1.03 -20.31
CA VAL A 158 6.76 0.20 -19.10
C VAL A 158 7.35 -1.17 -19.37
N ASP A 159 8.34 -1.54 -18.58
CA ASP A 159 8.97 -2.85 -18.58
C ASP A 159 9.18 -3.33 -17.13
N SER A 160 8.10 -3.80 -16.52
CA SER A 160 8.08 -4.20 -15.11
C SER A 160 8.95 -5.43 -14.80
N THR A 161 9.39 -6.15 -15.83
CA THR A 161 10.18 -7.39 -15.69
C THR A 161 11.66 -7.20 -15.93
N SER A 162 12.09 -6.01 -16.40
CA SER A 162 13.51 -5.76 -16.66
C SER A 162 14.31 -5.52 -15.37
N PRO A 163 15.57 -5.95 -15.32
CA PRO A 163 16.46 -5.65 -14.21
C PRO A 163 16.58 -4.14 -13.93
N GLU A 164 16.57 -3.32 -14.97
CA GLU A 164 16.67 -1.87 -14.85
C GLU A 164 15.44 -1.26 -14.18
N ALA A 165 14.23 -1.73 -14.50
CA ALA A 165 12.99 -1.25 -13.87
C ALA A 165 12.88 -1.69 -12.41
N GLN A 166 13.39 -2.87 -12.08
CA GLN A 166 13.39 -3.45 -10.74
C GLN A 166 14.53 -2.94 -9.86
N SER A 167 15.64 -2.43 -10.47
CA SER A 167 16.81 -1.98 -9.72
C SER A 167 16.52 -0.69 -8.91
N PRO A 168 17.02 -0.59 -7.67
CA PRO A 168 17.02 0.62 -6.88
C PRO A 168 17.99 1.70 -7.38
N ASP A 169 18.96 1.36 -8.24
CA ASP A 169 20.13 2.20 -8.56
C ASP A 169 19.77 3.60 -9.05
N ARG A 170 18.76 3.71 -9.94
CA ARG A 170 18.29 4.99 -10.47
C ARG A 170 17.69 5.89 -9.40
N PHE A 171 16.94 5.30 -8.49
CA PHE A 171 16.33 6.01 -7.35
C PHE A 171 17.39 6.41 -6.32
N ILE A 172 18.35 5.53 -6.03
CA ILE A 172 19.48 5.81 -5.14
C ILE A 172 20.30 6.98 -5.70
N LYS A 173 20.56 6.99 -7.00
CA LYS A 173 21.34 8.05 -7.65
C LYS A 173 20.65 9.41 -7.58
N MET A 174 19.34 9.48 -7.84
CA MET A 174 18.57 10.72 -7.67
C MET A 174 18.54 11.15 -6.19
N GLY A 175 18.30 10.21 -5.25
CA GLY A 175 18.33 10.54 -3.82
C GLY A 175 19.67 11.10 -3.36
N ALA A 176 20.77 10.54 -3.84
CA ALA A 176 22.11 11.07 -3.58
C ALA A 176 22.30 12.47 -4.17
N ALA A 177 21.87 12.69 -5.42
CA ALA A 177 21.95 13.99 -6.07
C ALA A 177 21.15 15.08 -5.35
N LEU A 178 19.93 14.75 -4.87
CA LEU A 178 19.14 15.68 -4.07
C LEU A 178 19.81 16.03 -2.73
N ASN A 179 20.47 15.07 -2.09
CA ASN A 179 21.17 15.29 -0.83
C ASN A 179 22.40 16.20 -0.95
N GLU A 180 22.98 16.34 -2.16
CA GLU A 180 24.10 17.21 -2.45
C GLU A 180 23.66 18.66 -2.77
N THR A 181 22.35 18.91 -2.88
CA THR A 181 21.83 20.27 -3.08
C THR A 181 21.77 21.03 -1.74
N ASP A 182 21.70 22.37 -1.82
CA ASP A 182 21.53 23.24 -0.64
C ASP A 182 20.08 23.32 -0.14
N ARG A 183 19.16 22.53 -0.74
CA ARG A 183 17.73 22.52 -0.42
C ARG A 183 17.28 21.16 0.04
N ASP A 184 16.44 21.17 1.07
CA ASP A 184 15.79 19.97 1.57
C ASP A 184 14.59 19.59 0.66
N ILE A 185 14.75 18.55 -0.17
CA ILE A 185 13.72 18.07 -1.10
C ILE A 185 13.26 16.67 -0.69
N LYS A 186 11.95 16.51 -0.41
CA LYS A 186 11.36 15.21 -0.11
C LYS A 186 11.33 14.35 -1.37
N LEU A 187 11.79 13.10 -1.29
CA LEU A 187 11.75 12.17 -2.42
C LEU A 187 10.57 11.22 -2.31
N PHE A 188 9.70 11.25 -3.31
CA PHE A 188 8.56 10.33 -3.48
C PHE A 188 8.88 9.35 -4.60
N LEU A 189 9.14 8.10 -4.21
CA LEU A 189 9.54 7.05 -5.13
C LEU A 189 8.31 6.46 -5.83
N CYS A 190 8.13 6.78 -7.10
CA CYS A 190 7.05 6.21 -7.91
C CYS A 190 7.53 4.95 -8.64
N GLN A 191 7.85 3.91 -7.86
CA GLN A 191 8.52 2.69 -8.34
C GLN A 191 7.53 1.56 -8.69
N TRP A 192 6.26 1.67 -8.26
CA TRP A 192 5.14 0.77 -8.51
C TRP A 192 5.18 -0.58 -7.77
N GLY A 193 6.11 -0.78 -6.86
CA GLY A 193 6.27 -2.03 -6.12
C GLY A 193 6.81 -3.19 -6.94
N ILE A 194 7.45 -2.92 -8.10
CA ILE A 194 8.05 -3.97 -8.94
C ILE A 194 9.47 -4.31 -8.49
N GLY A 195 9.81 -5.60 -8.56
CA GLY A 195 11.09 -6.12 -8.06
C GLY A 195 11.03 -6.57 -6.61
N GLU A 196 12.01 -7.35 -6.22
CA GLU A 196 12.06 -7.97 -4.90
C GLU A 196 12.45 -6.96 -3.82
N ASN A 197 11.86 -7.12 -2.64
CA ASN A 197 12.22 -6.41 -1.41
C ASN A 197 12.21 -4.87 -1.54
N VAL A 198 11.29 -4.33 -2.34
CA VAL A 198 11.17 -2.87 -2.56
C VAL A 198 11.09 -2.08 -1.26
N PRO A 199 10.31 -2.46 -0.23
CA PRO A 199 10.24 -1.71 1.02
C PRO A 199 11.58 -1.60 1.76
N ASP A 200 12.46 -2.58 1.64
CA ASP A 200 13.73 -2.63 2.35
C ASP A 200 14.70 -1.55 1.88
N TRP A 201 14.75 -1.30 0.57
CA TRP A 201 15.62 -0.26 0.01
C TRP A 201 14.91 1.09 -0.20
N ALA A 202 13.61 1.08 -0.45
CA ALA A 202 12.84 2.30 -0.70
C ALA A 202 12.56 3.11 0.58
N ALA A 203 12.19 2.43 1.67
CA ALA A 203 11.88 3.07 2.94
C ALA A 203 13.08 3.83 3.58
N PRO A 204 14.34 3.38 3.49
CA PRO A 204 15.47 4.21 3.89
C PRO A 204 15.81 5.34 2.92
N LEU A 205 15.40 5.26 1.65
CA LEU A 205 15.76 6.21 0.60
C LEU A 205 14.75 7.36 0.48
N GLY A 206 13.46 7.07 0.43
CA GLY A 206 12.40 8.06 0.19
C GLY A 206 11.47 8.29 1.38
N ASN A 207 10.68 9.35 1.31
CA ASN A 207 9.61 9.63 2.27
C ASN A 207 8.39 8.74 2.03
N THR A 208 8.15 8.42 0.76
CA THR A 208 7.10 7.52 0.32
C THR A 208 7.61 6.61 -0.79
N TRP A 209 7.00 5.45 -0.93
CA TRP A 209 7.22 4.57 -2.08
C TRP A 209 5.89 4.02 -2.60
N ARG A 210 5.60 4.33 -3.87
CA ARG A 210 4.49 3.73 -4.61
C ARG A 210 4.70 2.23 -4.66
N MET A 211 3.76 1.53 -4.09
CA MET A 211 3.83 0.07 -3.93
C MET A 211 2.93 -0.68 -4.92
N SER A 212 2.23 0.04 -5.80
CA SER A 212 1.30 -0.52 -6.79
C SER A 212 1.36 0.22 -8.12
N ASN A 213 0.77 -0.39 -9.16
CA ASN A 213 0.36 0.33 -10.37
C ASN A 213 -0.55 1.50 -10.04
N ASP A 214 -0.66 2.42 -11.00
CA ASP A 214 -1.52 3.58 -10.88
C ASP A 214 -2.96 3.18 -10.54
N ILE A 215 -3.54 3.97 -9.63
CA ILE A 215 -4.96 3.89 -9.32
C ILE A 215 -5.75 4.46 -10.51
N PHE A 216 -6.95 3.98 -10.70
CA PHE A 216 -7.91 4.54 -11.64
C PHE A 216 -9.30 4.54 -11.01
N GLY A 217 -10.18 5.40 -11.50
CA GLY A 217 -11.50 5.65 -10.93
C GLY A 217 -12.43 4.45 -11.03
N ALA A 218 -12.22 3.45 -10.20
CA ALA A 218 -13.12 2.30 -10.07
C ALA A 218 -12.92 1.60 -8.71
N TRP A 219 -14.03 1.13 -8.13
CA TRP A 219 -14.06 0.40 -6.86
C TRP A 219 -13.04 -0.77 -6.80
N ARG A 220 -12.95 -1.55 -7.89
CA ARG A 220 -12.00 -2.68 -7.94
C ARG A 220 -10.52 -2.26 -7.90
N ALA A 221 -10.17 -1.03 -8.26
CA ALA A 221 -8.79 -0.55 -8.11
C ALA A 221 -8.44 -0.39 -6.62
N ILE A 222 -9.39 0.05 -5.81
CA ILE A 222 -9.25 0.11 -4.35
C ILE A 222 -9.02 -1.28 -3.78
N TRP A 223 -9.84 -2.26 -4.15
CA TRP A 223 -9.68 -3.66 -3.74
C TRP A 223 -8.30 -4.23 -4.13
N ARG A 224 -7.86 -4.00 -5.37
CA ARG A 224 -6.56 -4.46 -5.87
C ARG A 224 -5.40 -3.90 -5.02
N ILE A 225 -5.40 -2.59 -4.78
CA ILE A 225 -4.35 -1.90 -4.03
C ILE A 225 -4.38 -2.32 -2.55
N THR A 226 -5.55 -2.49 -1.97
CA THR A 226 -5.74 -3.00 -0.61
C THR A 226 -5.08 -4.37 -0.40
N ASN A 227 -5.21 -5.29 -1.36
CA ASN A 227 -4.55 -6.59 -1.27
C ASN A 227 -3.03 -6.52 -1.46
N GLN A 228 -2.55 -5.46 -2.07
CA GLN A 228 -1.12 -5.27 -2.31
C GLN A 228 -0.42 -4.65 -1.10
N VAL A 229 -1.09 -3.72 -0.39
CA VAL A 229 -0.49 -3.01 0.76
C VAL A 229 -0.24 -3.91 1.97
N VAL A 230 -0.93 -5.06 2.08
CA VAL A 230 -0.77 -5.98 3.24
C VAL A 230 0.69 -6.34 3.47
N GLY A 231 1.43 -6.71 2.42
CA GLY A 231 2.85 -7.04 2.52
C GLY A 231 3.75 -5.84 2.83
N HIS A 232 3.27 -4.61 2.63
CA HIS A 232 4.04 -3.38 2.85
C HIS A 232 3.78 -2.71 4.21
N ALA A 233 2.66 -3.04 4.87
CA ALA A 233 2.19 -2.37 6.10
C ALA A 233 3.25 -2.35 7.22
N LYS A 234 3.93 -3.47 7.44
CA LYS A 234 4.99 -3.62 8.47
C LYS A 234 6.23 -2.74 8.26
N HIS A 235 6.46 -2.24 7.06
CA HIS A 235 7.60 -1.36 6.73
C HIS A 235 7.26 0.12 6.92
N THR A 236 5.97 0.45 7.08
CA THR A 236 5.48 1.82 7.29
C THR A 236 5.86 2.33 8.68
N ARG A 237 6.51 3.49 8.73
CA ARG A 237 7.00 4.13 9.96
C ARG A 237 7.21 5.63 9.74
N PRO A 238 7.39 6.44 10.82
CA PRO A 238 7.73 7.85 10.68
C PRO A 238 8.90 8.08 9.71
N GLY A 239 8.69 8.93 8.73
CA GLY A 239 9.64 9.26 7.68
C GLY A 239 9.70 8.29 6.50
N ALA A 240 8.87 7.24 6.48
CA ALA A 240 8.83 6.26 5.39
C ALA A 240 7.43 5.60 5.31
N PHE A 241 6.66 5.91 4.28
CA PHE A 241 5.27 5.50 4.15
C PHE A 241 5.01 4.79 2.82
N ALA A 242 4.31 3.65 2.89
CA ALA A 242 3.81 2.97 1.69
C ALA A 242 2.76 3.85 1.00
N ASP A 243 2.98 4.16 -0.26
CA ASP A 243 2.12 5.03 -1.06
C ASP A 243 1.16 4.17 -1.89
N MET A 244 -0.11 4.25 -1.53
CA MET A 244 -1.21 3.54 -2.19
C MET A 244 -1.78 4.32 -3.39
N ASP A 245 -1.08 5.37 -3.82
CA ASP A 245 -1.48 6.32 -4.85
C ASP A 245 -2.45 7.42 -4.40
N MET A 246 -2.75 8.33 -5.31
CA MET A 246 -3.58 9.50 -5.08
C MET A 246 -5.03 9.15 -4.75
N LEU A 247 -5.74 10.14 -4.22
CA LEU A 247 -7.16 10.01 -3.89
C LEU A 247 -8.03 10.24 -5.15
N GLU A 248 -8.86 9.26 -5.51
CA GLU A 248 -9.86 9.32 -6.57
C GLU A 248 -11.17 10.00 -6.12
N ILE A 249 -11.09 10.89 -5.13
CA ILE A 249 -12.21 11.57 -4.49
C ILE A 249 -12.57 12.84 -5.23
N GLY A 250 -13.86 13.06 -5.47
CA GLY A 250 -14.37 14.24 -6.20
C GLY A 250 -14.20 14.17 -7.72
N LEU A 251 -13.75 13.03 -8.27
CA LEU A 251 -13.60 12.82 -9.71
C LEU A 251 -14.85 12.23 -10.39
N GLY A 252 -15.86 11.83 -9.60
CA GLY A 252 -17.14 11.34 -10.09
C GLY A 252 -17.17 9.86 -10.51
N PHE A 253 -16.14 9.10 -10.18
CA PHE A 253 -16.04 7.67 -10.49
C PHE A 253 -16.55 6.76 -9.36
N LEU A 254 -16.50 7.25 -8.13
CA LEU A 254 -16.87 6.55 -6.91
C LEU A 254 -18.16 7.14 -6.34
N SER A 255 -18.97 6.32 -5.68
CA SER A 255 -20.03 6.81 -4.81
C SER A 255 -19.45 7.46 -3.56
N PHE A 256 -20.22 8.29 -2.86
CA PHE A 256 -19.73 8.93 -1.62
C PHE A 256 -19.40 7.92 -0.51
N GLU A 257 -20.03 6.75 -0.48
CA GLU A 257 -19.66 5.68 0.45
C GLU A 257 -18.30 5.05 0.08
N GLU A 258 -18.05 4.83 -1.20
CA GLU A 258 -16.75 4.38 -1.71
C GLU A 258 -15.66 5.44 -1.52
N GLU A 259 -15.98 6.73 -1.66
CA GLU A 259 -15.04 7.83 -1.34
C GLU A 259 -14.68 7.84 0.16
N ARG A 260 -15.66 7.63 1.06
CA ARG A 260 -15.40 7.46 2.51
C ARG A 260 -14.53 6.25 2.79
N PHE A 261 -14.83 5.11 2.15
CA PHE A 261 -14.03 3.90 2.26
C PHE A 261 -12.58 4.20 1.84
N HIS A 262 -12.40 4.75 0.66
CA HIS A 262 -11.09 5.09 0.08
C HIS A 262 -10.29 6.00 1.02
N PHE A 263 -10.89 7.11 1.46
CA PHE A 263 -10.22 8.06 2.36
C PHE A 263 -9.87 7.45 3.72
N GLY A 264 -10.81 6.72 4.33
CA GLY A 264 -10.61 6.05 5.62
C GLY A 264 -9.54 4.97 5.53
N PHE A 265 -9.57 4.16 4.46
CA PHE A 265 -8.61 3.07 4.26
C PHE A 265 -7.18 3.61 4.04
N TRP A 266 -6.97 4.58 3.13
CA TRP A 266 -5.68 5.26 2.95
C TRP A 266 -5.19 5.87 4.26
N SER A 267 -6.09 6.46 5.04
CA SER A 267 -5.73 7.09 6.31
C SER A 267 -5.24 6.08 7.35
N MET A 268 -5.92 4.95 7.54
CA MET A 268 -5.47 3.94 8.52
C MET A 268 -4.20 3.21 8.08
N MET A 269 -3.95 3.12 6.77
CA MET A 269 -2.73 2.53 6.21
C MET A 269 -1.54 3.49 6.20
N LYS A 270 -1.72 4.75 6.62
CA LYS A 270 -0.68 5.79 6.60
C LYS A 270 -0.16 6.09 5.19
N SER A 271 -0.99 5.92 4.17
CA SER A 271 -0.67 6.36 2.82
C SER A 271 -0.65 7.89 2.75
N PRO A 272 0.17 8.49 1.87
CA PRO A 272 0.01 9.90 1.52
C PRO A 272 -1.43 10.24 1.13
N LEU A 273 -1.91 11.41 1.53
CA LEU A 273 -3.23 11.91 1.15
C LEU A 273 -3.07 13.00 0.08
N LEU A 274 -2.86 12.57 -1.17
CA LEU A 274 -2.70 13.47 -2.32
C LEU A 274 -4.00 13.54 -3.11
N ILE A 275 -4.65 14.71 -3.10
CA ILE A 275 -5.92 14.93 -3.81
C ILE A 275 -5.66 14.94 -5.32
N GLY A 276 -6.40 14.11 -6.07
CA GLY A 276 -6.33 14.04 -7.53
C GLY A 276 -7.40 14.89 -8.24
N GLY A 277 -8.40 15.39 -7.51
CA GLY A 277 -9.52 16.16 -8.03
C GLY A 277 -9.25 17.67 -8.19
N VAL A 278 -10.22 18.40 -8.76
CA VAL A 278 -10.15 19.86 -8.89
C VAL A 278 -10.49 20.53 -7.57
N LEU A 279 -9.67 21.45 -7.11
CA LEU A 279 -9.92 22.24 -5.90
C LEU A 279 -10.68 23.54 -6.23
N ASP A 280 -11.92 23.38 -6.66
CA ASP A 280 -12.85 24.48 -6.94
C ASP A 280 -14.23 24.14 -6.36
N GLU A 281 -14.81 25.05 -5.57
CA GLU A 281 -16.09 24.85 -4.87
C GLU A 281 -17.25 24.52 -5.83
N LYS A 282 -17.18 24.98 -7.09
CA LYS A 282 -18.25 24.75 -8.08
C LYS A 282 -18.11 23.43 -8.82
N GLU A 283 -16.89 22.89 -8.89
CA GLU A 283 -16.60 21.63 -9.60
C GLU A 283 -16.55 20.44 -8.67
N MET A 284 -15.96 20.58 -7.47
CA MET A 284 -15.84 19.48 -6.51
C MET A 284 -17.15 19.35 -5.70
N PRO A 285 -17.73 18.15 -5.61
CA PRO A 285 -18.91 17.91 -4.79
C PRO A 285 -18.66 18.29 -3.32
N SER A 286 -19.60 18.99 -2.70
CA SER A 286 -19.47 19.42 -1.30
C SER A 286 -19.32 18.24 -0.33
N GLU A 287 -19.86 17.06 -0.64
CA GLU A 287 -19.69 15.86 0.16
C GLU A 287 -18.26 15.33 0.06
N SER A 288 -17.62 15.35 -1.11
CA SER A 288 -16.23 14.98 -1.30
C SER A 288 -15.27 15.92 -0.51
N ILE A 289 -15.60 17.22 -0.48
CA ILE A 289 -14.87 18.20 0.37
C ILE A 289 -15.00 17.81 1.84
N LYS A 290 -16.20 17.49 2.34
CA LYS A 290 -16.42 17.08 3.73
C LYS A 290 -15.67 15.79 4.08
N ILE A 291 -15.63 14.81 3.16
CA ILE A 291 -14.90 13.56 3.34
C ILE A 291 -13.42 13.86 3.56
N MET A 292 -12.78 14.60 2.65
CA MET A 292 -11.35 14.91 2.71
C MET A 292 -10.98 15.93 3.80
N SER A 293 -11.94 16.69 4.33
CA SER A 293 -11.73 17.62 5.44
C SER A 293 -12.11 17.05 6.82
N ASN A 294 -12.44 15.77 6.92
CA ASN A 294 -12.75 15.12 8.20
C ASN A 294 -11.51 15.03 9.08
N LYS A 295 -11.43 15.93 10.08
CA LYS A 295 -10.28 16.04 11.00
C LYS A 295 -10.00 14.77 11.79
N GLU A 296 -11.03 13.98 12.11
CA GLU A 296 -10.88 12.75 12.89
C GLU A 296 -10.22 11.65 12.04
N VAL A 297 -10.57 11.55 10.76
CA VAL A 297 -9.93 10.62 9.82
C VAL A 297 -8.50 11.08 9.49
N ILE A 298 -8.29 12.38 9.27
CA ILE A 298 -6.95 12.96 9.08
C ILE A 298 -6.06 12.67 10.31
N ALA A 299 -6.59 12.78 11.53
CA ALA A 299 -5.84 12.50 12.75
C ALA A 299 -5.40 11.02 12.86
N ILE A 300 -6.15 10.07 12.26
CA ILE A 300 -5.70 8.68 12.13
C ILE A 300 -4.48 8.61 11.21
N ASN A 301 -4.53 9.26 10.04
CA ASN A 301 -3.41 9.29 9.10
C ASN A 301 -2.17 9.94 9.69
N GLN A 302 -2.35 11.06 10.37
CA GLN A 302 -1.28 11.89 10.93
C GLN A 302 -0.84 11.48 12.34
N ASP A 303 -1.28 10.31 12.84
CA ASP A 303 -0.86 9.83 14.16
C ASP A 303 0.66 9.59 14.21
N PRO A 304 1.36 10.13 15.24
CA PRO A 304 2.83 10.16 15.29
C PRO A 304 3.50 8.79 15.44
N LEU A 305 2.76 7.72 15.78
CA LEU A 305 3.34 6.37 15.72
C LEU A 305 3.72 5.96 14.29
N GLY A 306 3.03 6.51 13.28
CA GLY A 306 3.30 6.22 11.88
C GLY A 306 3.13 4.74 11.50
N LYS A 307 2.37 3.97 12.30
CA LYS A 307 2.11 2.53 12.06
C LYS A 307 0.85 2.35 11.22
N ALA A 308 0.95 1.60 10.14
CA ALA A 308 -0.20 1.15 9.36
C ALA A 308 -1.06 0.14 10.13
N ALA A 309 -2.34 0.06 9.79
CA ALA A 309 -3.21 -1.02 10.24
C ALA A 309 -2.84 -2.35 9.56
N GLU A 310 -3.22 -3.46 10.19
CA GLU A 310 -2.98 -4.81 9.70
C GLU A 310 -4.32 -5.51 9.43
N LEU A 311 -4.33 -6.42 8.45
CA LEU A 311 -5.47 -7.32 8.20
C LEU A 311 -5.56 -8.33 9.35
N VAL A 312 -6.61 -8.23 10.15
CA VAL A 312 -6.82 -9.09 11.32
C VAL A 312 -7.45 -10.42 10.92
N ILE A 313 -8.52 -10.38 10.13
CA ILE A 313 -9.24 -11.56 9.64
C ILE A 313 -9.99 -11.22 8.35
N ARG A 314 -10.14 -12.21 7.48
CA ARG A 314 -10.87 -12.09 6.21
C ARG A 314 -11.92 -13.18 6.06
N TYR A 315 -13.11 -12.78 5.60
CA TYR A 315 -14.21 -13.65 5.19
C TYR A 315 -14.47 -13.48 3.69
N THR A 316 -13.79 -14.30 2.89
CA THR A 316 -13.73 -14.11 1.43
C THR A 316 -15.06 -14.30 0.72
N GLU A 317 -15.83 -15.34 1.07
CA GLU A 317 -17.12 -15.62 0.43
C GLU A 317 -18.22 -14.68 0.92
N GLU A 318 -18.08 -14.23 2.15
CA GLU A 318 -18.95 -13.25 2.79
C GLU A 318 -18.55 -11.80 2.44
N GLU A 319 -17.40 -11.60 1.77
CA GLU A 319 -16.85 -10.34 1.26
C GLU A 319 -16.74 -9.24 2.32
N TRP A 320 -16.11 -9.55 3.47
CA TRP A 320 -15.77 -8.57 4.50
C TRP A 320 -14.47 -8.88 5.21
N ASP A 321 -13.86 -7.83 5.76
CA ASP A 321 -12.58 -7.89 6.45
C ASP A 321 -12.61 -7.09 7.74
N VAL A 322 -11.76 -7.47 8.71
CA VAL A 322 -11.42 -6.67 9.89
C VAL A 322 -9.97 -6.23 9.82
N TRP A 323 -9.75 -4.95 10.04
CA TRP A 323 -8.43 -4.32 10.11
C TRP A 323 -8.26 -3.61 11.43
N ALA A 324 -7.05 -3.61 11.99
CA ALA A 324 -6.75 -2.86 13.20
C ALA A 324 -5.30 -2.41 13.25
N GLY A 325 -5.05 -1.31 13.95
CA GLY A 325 -3.71 -0.77 14.14
C GLY A 325 -3.57 0.03 15.43
N ASP A 326 -2.34 0.13 15.93
CA ASP A 326 -2.05 0.94 17.09
C ASP A 326 -1.97 2.41 16.73
N LEU A 327 -2.52 3.25 17.57
CA LEU A 327 -2.38 4.70 17.56
C LEU A 327 -1.69 5.17 18.84
N SER A 328 -1.14 6.37 18.80
CA SER A 328 -0.53 7.00 19.97
C SER A 328 -1.48 7.10 21.16
N SER A 329 -0.92 7.25 22.37
CA SER A 329 -1.71 7.36 23.61
C SER A 329 -2.58 6.14 23.94
N ASN A 330 -2.07 4.94 23.67
CA ASN A 330 -2.75 3.66 23.93
C ASN A 330 -4.15 3.58 23.29
N ARG A 331 -4.29 4.12 22.08
CA ARG A 331 -5.50 4.00 21.27
C ARG A 331 -5.28 2.98 20.16
N LYS A 332 -6.38 2.53 19.55
CA LYS A 332 -6.34 1.69 18.34
C LYS A 332 -7.31 2.25 17.31
N VAL A 333 -7.00 2.03 16.04
CA VAL A 333 -7.98 2.10 14.97
C VAL A 333 -8.54 0.69 14.75
N LEU A 334 -9.87 0.58 14.64
CA LEU A 334 -10.59 -0.61 14.20
C LEU A 334 -11.39 -0.25 12.96
N ALA A 335 -11.22 -1.04 11.91
CA ALA A 335 -12.00 -0.89 10.70
C ALA A 335 -12.65 -2.21 10.30
N VAL A 336 -13.95 -2.15 9.95
CA VAL A 336 -14.72 -3.28 9.42
C VAL A 336 -15.15 -2.91 8.01
N ALA A 337 -14.62 -3.64 7.03
CA ALA A 337 -14.78 -3.35 5.61
C ALA A 337 -15.83 -4.27 4.99
N ASN A 338 -16.88 -3.71 4.41
CA ASN A 338 -17.84 -4.42 3.59
C ASN A 338 -17.50 -4.21 2.10
N TRP A 339 -17.11 -5.28 1.43
CA TRP A 339 -16.76 -5.26 0.01
C TRP A 339 -17.95 -5.51 -0.92
N LYS A 340 -19.12 -5.91 -0.38
CA LYS A 340 -20.34 -6.20 -1.15
C LYS A 340 -21.02 -4.93 -1.65
N ASN A 341 -21.72 -5.09 -2.78
CA ASN A 341 -22.67 -4.09 -3.33
C ASN A 341 -23.99 -4.03 -2.56
N GLU A 342 -24.09 -4.64 -1.40
CA GLU A 342 -25.28 -4.69 -0.55
C GLU A 342 -24.92 -4.57 0.93
N SER A 343 -25.89 -4.20 1.74
CA SER A 343 -25.71 -4.14 3.18
C SER A 343 -25.60 -5.53 3.78
N GLN A 344 -24.80 -5.67 4.84
CA GLN A 344 -24.71 -6.89 5.63
C GLN A 344 -24.50 -6.59 7.11
N THR A 345 -24.84 -7.58 7.93
CA THR A 345 -24.58 -7.56 9.38
C THR A 345 -23.49 -8.56 9.69
N VAL A 346 -22.48 -8.15 10.45
CA VAL A 346 -21.31 -8.97 10.78
C VAL A 346 -20.97 -8.87 12.27
N ASP A 347 -20.49 -9.96 12.84
CA ASP A 347 -20.04 -10.05 14.22
C ASP A 347 -18.51 -10.06 14.27
N VAL A 348 -17.92 -9.16 15.05
CA VAL A 348 -16.46 -9.02 15.21
C VAL A 348 -16.07 -9.39 16.63
N ASP A 349 -15.24 -10.42 16.78
CA ASP A 349 -14.60 -10.78 18.03
C ASP A 349 -13.42 -9.84 18.32
N LEU A 350 -13.58 -8.97 19.31
CA LEU A 350 -12.58 -7.97 19.67
C LEU A 350 -11.35 -8.59 20.34
N SER A 351 -11.44 -9.82 20.84
CA SER A 351 -10.29 -10.54 21.40
C SER A 351 -9.18 -10.75 20.34
N LEU A 352 -9.55 -10.83 19.06
CA LEU A 352 -8.59 -10.91 17.93
C LEU A 352 -7.60 -9.74 17.91
N ILE A 353 -8.01 -8.58 18.40
CA ILE A 353 -7.19 -7.37 18.48
C ILE A 353 -6.72 -7.07 19.91
N GLY A 354 -6.95 -7.99 20.85
CA GLY A 354 -6.58 -7.87 22.26
C GLY A 354 -7.44 -6.90 23.06
N VAL A 355 -8.68 -6.67 22.64
CA VAL A 355 -9.64 -5.75 23.29
C VAL A 355 -10.78 -6.55 23.88
N GLY A 356 -11.04 -6.38 25.20
CA GLY A 356 -12.24 -6.90 25.88
C GLY A 356 -13.36 -5.86 25.86
N LYS A 357 -13.01 -4.60 26.19
CA LYS A 357 -13.94 -3.49 26.16
C LYS A 357 -13.20 -2.20 25.84
N ALA A 358 -13.85 -1.26 25.16
CA ALA A 358 -13.28 0.05 24.88
C ALA A 358 -14.37 1.12 24.70
N LYS A 359 -14.01 2.37 24.92
CA LYS A 359 -14.74 3.48 24.32
C LYS A 359 -14.43 3.52 22.83
N ALA A 360 -15.47 3.71 22.02
CA ALA A 360 -15.37 3.75 20.57
C ALA A 360 -15.89 5.10 20.04
N ARG A 361 -15.07 5.77 19.24
CA ARG A 361 -15.46 6.95 18.48
C ARG A 361 -15.67 6.57 17.03
N ASP A 362 -16.90 6.61 16.53
CA ASP A 362 -17.18 6.51 15.10
C ASP A 362 -16.79 7.84 14.44
N VAL A 363 -15.74 7.82 13.63
CA VAL A 363 -15.15 9.03 13.05
C VAL A 363 -15.93 9.57 11.86
N TRP A 364 -16.83 8.76 11.27
CA TRP A 364 -17.74 9.21 10.21
C TRP A 364 -19.05 9.78 10.76
N ALA A 365 -19.60 9.13 11.77
CA ALA A 365 -20.81 9.58 12.44
C ALA A 365 -20.56 10.68 13.48
N HIS A 366 -19.30 10.93 13.85
CA HIS A 366 -18.90 11.82 14.95
C HIS A 366 -19.60 11.47 16.26
N ALA A 367 -19.78 10.17 16.51
CA ALA A 367 -20.54 9.65 17.64
C ALA A 367 -19.66 8.83 18.58
N ASP A 368 -19.87 9.01 19.88
CA ASP A 368 -19.23 8.22 20.93
C ASP A 368 -20.10 7.03 21.32
N GLY A 369 -19.47 5.91 21.60
CA GLY A 369 -20.09 4.68 22.05
C GLY A 369 -19.12 3.84 22.89
N SER A 370 -19.51 2.61 23.14
CA SER A 370 -18.65 1.59 23.76
C SER A 370 -18.89 0.25 23.06
N ILE A 371 -17.83 -0.53 22.92
CA ILE A 371 -17.86 -1.87 22.34
C ILE A 371 -17.25 -2.87 23.32
N SER A 372 -17.68 -4.12 23.27
CA SER A 372 -17.15 -5.19 24.15
C SER A 372 -17.30 -6.57 23.53
N ASP A 373 -16.34 -7.44 23.83
CA ASP A 373 -16.30 -8.87 23.51
C ASP A 373 -16.57 -9.16 22.02
N ILE A 374 -17.83 -9.45 21.67
CA ILE A 374 -18.28 -9.63 20.28
C ILE A 374 -19.22 -8.46 19.95
N GLU A 375 -18.86 -7.68 18.95
CA GLU A 375 -19.62 -6.51 18.52
C GLU A 375 -20.28 -6.74 17.17
N THR A 376 -21.58 -6.47 17.08
CA THR A 376 -22.35 -6.60 15.84
C THR A 376 -22.36 -5.27 15.08
N PHE A 377 -21.95 -5.30 13.81
CA PHE A 377 -21.96 -4.14 12.92
C PHE A 377 -22.95 -4.32 11.78
N GLU A 378 -23.87 -3.36 11.62
CA GLU A 378 -24.66 -3.20 10.40
C GLU A 378 -23.88 -2.30 9.44
N LEU A 379 -23.49 -2.84 8.31
CA LEU A 379 -22.67 -2.16 7.30
C LEU A 379 -23.48 -1.95 6.02
N LYS A 380 -23.41 -0.75 5.45
CA LYS A 380 -23.94 -0.49 4.11
C LYS A 380 -23.07 -1.13 3.03
N ALA A 381 -23.57 -1.13 1.80
CA ALA A 381 -22.77 -1.46 0.63
C ALA A 381 -21.50 -0.61 0.58
N HIS A 382 -20.34 -1.23 0.38
CA HIS A 382 -19.01 -0.60 0.32
C HIS A 382 -18.66 0.29 1.54
N GLU A 383 -19.25 0.04 2.71
CA GLU A 383 -18.92 0.80 3.92
C GLU A 383 -17.61 0.32 4.54
N LEU A 384 -16.77 1.29 4.93
CA LEU A 384 -15.71 1.12 5.92
C LEU A 384 -16.17 1.73 7.24
N ARG A 385 -16.67 0.89 8.17
CA ARG A 385 -16.89 1.33 9.54
C ARG A 385 -15.54 1.59 10.19
N LEU A 386 -15.28 2.83 10.59
CA LEU A 386 -13.97 3.27 11.09
C LEU A 386 -14.11 3.85 12.49
N LEU A 387 -13.51 3.16 13.46
CA LEU A 387 -13.59 3.51 14.87
C LEU A 387 -12.20 3.81 15.44
N VAL A 388 -12.12 4.81 16.31
CA VAL A 388 -10.96 5.01 17.20
C VAL A 388 -11.33 4.51 18.59
N LEU A 389 -10.58 3.52 19.07
CA LEU A 389 -10.76 2.90 20.38
C LEU A 389 -9.84 3.57 21.41
N SER A 390 -10.38 3.85 22.58
CA SER A 390 -9.67 4.42 23.73
C SER A 390 -10.18 3.81 25.05
N GLU A 391 -9.49 4.09 26.16
CA GLU A 391 -9.81 3.51 27.47
C GLU A 391 -9.99 1.98 27.36
N ILE A 392 -9.02 1.33 26.72
CA ILE A 392 -9.08 -0.08 26.35
C ILE A 392 -8.88 -0.94 27.60
N GLU A 393 -9.85 -1.80 27.90
CA GLU A 393 -9.71 -2.94 28.79
C GLU A 393 -9.19 -4.11 27.93
N GLU A 394 -7.99 -4.60 28.24
CA GLU A 394 -7.35 -5.67 27.46
C GLU A 394 -8.05 -7.01 27.65
N ALA A 395 -8.15 -7.77 26.55
CA ALA A 395 -8.48 -9.19 26.56
C ALA A 395 -7.31 -10.04 26.11
N SER A 396 -7.25 -11.28 26.56
CA SER A 396 -6.30 -12.25 26.01
C SER A 396 -6.67 -12.54 24.55
N ARG A 397 -5.71 -12.44 23.65
CA ARG A 397 -5.90 -12.92 22.27
C ARG A 397 -6.10 -14.44 22.28
N PRO A 398 -6.79 -15.02 21.29
CA PRO A 398 -6.92 -16.46 21.13
C PRO A 398 -5.55 -17.14 21.24
N LYS A 399 -5.47 -18.19 22.05
CA LYS A 399 -4.20 -18.87 22.30
C LYS A 399 -3.95 -19.92 21.24
N ALA A 400 -2.73 -19.90 20.67
CA ALA A 400 -2.26 -20.96 19.80
C ALA A 400 -2.18 -22.31 20.53
N LEU A 401 -2.74 -23.36 19.91
CA LEU A 401 -2.77 -24.71 20.45
C LEU A 401 -1.80 -25.64 19.74
N SER A 402 -1.78 -25.63 18.42
CA SER A 402 -0.96 -26.52 17.61
C SER A 402 -0.63 -25.89 16.26
N TYR A 403 0.58 -26.15 15.79
CA TYR A 403 1.05 -25.71 14.46
C TYR A 403 1.32 -26.95 13.58
N TYR A 404 0.86 -26.88 12.34
CA TYR A 404 1.02 -27.90 11.30
C TYR A 404 1.92 -27.36 10.21
N ALA A 405 3.15 -27.86 10.14
CA ALA A 405 4.19 -27.38 9.22
C ALA A 405 4.07 -28.03 7.85
N ALA A 406 4.70 -27.44 6.85
CA ALA A 406 4.76 -27.98 5.49
C ALA A 406 5.15 -29.48 5.43
N ASP A 407 6.05 -29.94 6.32
CA ASP A 407 6.51 -31.34 6.39
C ASP A 407 5.44 -32.31 6.91
N ASP A 408 4.40 -31.84 7.58
CA ASP A 408 3.32 -32.68 8.12
C ASP A 408 2.27 -33.06 7.06
N ALA A 409 2.36 -32.47 5.85
CA ALA A 409 1.40 -32.64 4.79
C ALA A 409 1.67 -33.87 3.91
N SER A 410 0.60 -34.51 3.46
CA SER A 410 0.61 -35.41 2.32
C SER A 410 0.33 -34.64 1.05
N LEU A 411 1.15 -34.82 0.01
CA LEU A 411 1.08 -34.06 -1.24
C LEU A 411 0.60 -34.94 -2.40
N GLU A 412 -0.28 -34.38 -3.24
CA GLU A 412 -0.73 -34.97 -4.50
C GLU A 412 -0.55 -33.94 -5.64
N GLY A 413 -0.42 -34.42 -6.87
CA GLY A 413 -0.30 -33.56 -8.05
C GLY A 413 1.07 -32.89 -8.18
N SER A 414 1.09 -31.57 -8.45
CA SER A 414 2.31 -30.80 -8.68
C SER A 414 2.95 -30.21 -7.41
N ALA A 415 2.26 -30.27 -6.27
CA ALA A 415 2.75 -29.72 -5.02
C ALA A 415 4.05 -30.37 -4.57
N LYS A 416 4.98 -29.56 -4.04
CA LYS A 416 6.26 -30.05 -3.52
C LYS A 416 6.75 -29.19 -2.36
N ILE A 417 7.47 -29.82 -1.42
CA ILE A 417 8.19 -29.12 -0.35
C ILE A 417 9.41 -28.43 -0.93
N VAL A 418 9.66 -27.22 -0.49
CA VAL A 418 10.82 -26.39 -0.82
C VAL A 418 11.46 -25.96 0.48
N ASP A 419 12.75 -26.26 0.65
CA ASP A 419 13.57 -25.77 1.77
C ASP A 419 13.92 -24.30 1.53
N CYS A 420 13.84 -23.50 2.59
CA CYS A 420 14.15 -22.08 2.59
C CYS A 420 15.34 -21.81 3.52
N SER A 421 15.95 -20.63 3.43
CA SER A 421 17.01 -20.25 4.36
C SER A 421 16.44 -19.98 5.77
N LYS A 422 17.33 -19.77 6.76
CA LYS A 422 16.92 -19.60 8.17
C LYS A 422 16.06 -18.38 8.46
N THR A 423 16.00 -17.40 7.55
CA THR A 423 15.25 -16.15 7.70
C THR A 423 14.04 -16.10 6.77
N GLU A 424 13.81 -17.15 6.00
CA GLU A 424 12.79 -17.25 4.99
C GLU A 424 11.71 -18.26 5.36
N CYS A 425 10.53 -18.17 4.75
CA CYS A 425 9.40 -19.09 4.93
C CYS A 425 9.12 -19.34 6.43
N LEU A 426 9.06 -18.27 7.21
CA LEU A 426 8.82 -18.39 8.65
C LEU A 426 7.39 -18.86 8.93
N PRO A 427 7.17 -19.61 10.04
CA PRO A 427 8.16 -19.88 11.11
C PRO A 427 9.00 -21.15 10.92
N VAL A 428 8.81 -21.95 9.87
CA VAL A 428 9.38 -23.31 9.79
C VAL A 428 10.54 -23.46 8.79
N ASN A 429 10.89 -22.42 8.05
CA ASN A 429 11.94 -22.38 7.01
C ASN A 429 11.71 -23.40 5.88
N LYS A 430 10.44 -23.69 5.59
CA LYS A 430 9.97 -24.54 4.51
C LYS A 430 8.63 -24.05 4.00
N LYS A 431 8.34 -24.36 2.74
CA LYS A 431 7.03 -24.12 2.16
C LYS A 431 6.62 -25.25 1.23
N ILE A 432 5.35 -25.37 0.96
CA ILE A 432 4.78 -26.18 -0.11
C ILE A 432 4.50 -25.26 -1.27
N GLY A 433 5.28 -25.40 -2.33
CA GLY A 433 5.12 -24.64 -3.56
C GLY A 433 4.45 -25.46 -4.67
N ASN A 434 4.19 -24.79 -5.82
CA ASN A 434 3.56 -25.38 -6.99
C ASN A 434 2.16 -25.97 -6.73
N ILE A 435 1.36 -25.31 -5.88
CA ILE A 435 -0.02 -25.70 -5.62
C ILE A 435 -0.89 -25.20 -6.77
N GLY A 436 -0.93 -25.96 -7.89
CA GLY A 436 -1.63 -25.58 -9.12
C GLY A 436 -2.17 -26.78 -9.88
N GLY A 437 -3.17 -26.53 -10.74
CA GLY A 437 -3.82 -27.58 -11.52
C GLY A 437 -4.86 -28.39 -10.74
N LYS A 438 -5.79 -29.03 -11.46
CA LYS A 438 -7.00 -29.66 -10.88
C LYS A 438 -6.76 -30.85 -9.96
N ASP A 439 -5.60 -31.51 -10.09
CA ASP A 439 -5.32 -32.76 -9.37
C ASP A 439 -4.37 -32.53 -8.17
N THR A 440 -4.04 -31.27 -7.87
CA THR A 440 -3.15 -30.93 -6.77
C THR A 440 -3.90 -30.80 -5.45
N LYS A 441 -3.40 -31.49 -4.42
CA LYS A 441 -3.92 -31.44 -3.06
C LYS A 441 -2.77 -31.42 -2.06
N VAL A 442 -2.97 -30.66 -0.99
CA VAL A 442 -2.12 -30.62 0.21
C VAL A 442 -3.00 -31.01 1.38
N THR A 443 -2.73 -32.15 2.01
CA THR A 443 -3.62 -32.72 3.04
C THR A 443 -2.87 -32.93 4.34
N PHE A 444 -3.38 -32.32 5.41
CA PHE A 444 -2.92 -32.56 6.79
C PHE A 444 -3.93 -33.48 7.46
N LYS A 445 -3.41 -34.52 8.12
CA LYS A 445 -4.19 -35.51 8.88
C LYS A 445 -3.90 -35.39 10.36
N SER A 446 -4.78 -35.93 11.18
CA SER A 446 -4.67 -35.88 12.65
C SER A 446 -4.57 -34.45 13.20
N VAL A 447 -5.34 -33.55 12.60
CA VAL A 447 -5.44 -32.16 13.06
C VAL A 447 -6.31 -32.12 14.31
N SER A 448 -5.76 -31.55 15.40
CA SER A 448 -6.46 -31.40 16.67
C SER A 448 -7.29 -30.12 16.68
N ALA A 449 -8.56 -30.25 17.07
CA ALA A 449 -9.47 -29.11 17.21
C ALA A 449 -10.01 -29.00 18.65
N PRO A 450 -10.13 -27.78 19.21
CA PRO A 450 -10.60 -27.56 20.58
C PRO A 450 -12.09 -27.80 20.76
N ARG A 451 -12.87 -27.67 19.68
CA ARG A 451 -14.35 -27.77 19.69
C ARG A 451 -14.87 -28.27 18.34
N ASP A 452 -16.17 -28.62 18.34
CA ASP A 452 -16.91 -28.93 17.13
C ASP A 452 -17.27 -27.62 16.38
N GLY A 453 -17.40 -27.70 15.05
CA GLY A 453 -17.83 -26.60 14.18
C GLY A 453 -16.72 -25.62 13.83
N GLU A 454 -16.95 -24.34 14.03
CA GLU A 454 -16.05 -23.25 13.63
C GLU A 454 -14.83 -23.11 14.55
N VAL A 455 -13.65 -23.02 13.94
CA VAL A 455 -12.37 -22.83 14.64
C VAL A 455 -11.57 -21.74 13.93
N LEU A 456 -10.97 -20.83 14.71
CA LEU A 456 -10.01 -19.85 14.23
C LEU A 456 -8.72 -20.53 13.81
N VAL A 457 -8.24 -20.23 12.60
CA VAL A 457 -7.04 -20.79 12.01
C VAL A 457 -6.17 -19.66 11.43
N GLY A 458 -4.90 -19.61 11.81
CA GLY A 458 -3.91 -18.71 11.22
C GLY A 458 -3.12 -19.45 10.15
N ILE A 459 -3.23 -19.04 8.89
CA ILE A 459 -2.54 -19.68 7.77
C ILE A 459 -1.32 -18.85 7.39
N ASP A 460 -0.13 -19.45 7.49
CA ASP A 460 1.12 -18.86 7.02
C ASP A 460 1.33 -19.24 5.55
N PHE A 461 1.39 -18.22 4.70
CA PHE A 461 1.40 -18.38 3.25
C PHE A 461 2.40 -17.42 2.59
N ILE A 462 2.72 -17.68 1.32
CA ILE A 462 3.53 -16.79 0.50
C ILE A 462 2.78 -16.52 -0.82
N ASN A 463 2.50 -15.26 -1.07
CA ASN A 463 1.99 -14.77 -2.33
C ASN A 463 2.78 -13.51 -2.72
N TYR A 464 3.54 -13.61 -3.81
CA TYR A 464 4.26 -12.49 -4.42
C TYR A 464 3.88 -12.36 -5.90
N ASP A 465 2.62 -12.64 -6.23
CA ASP A 465 2.12 -12.60 -7.60
C ASP A 465 1.55 -11.22 -7.93
N TYR A 466 2.45 -10.24 -8.11
CA TYR A 466 2.07 -8.89 -8.51
C TYR A 466 1.55 -8.84 -9.94
N ARG A 467 0.50 -8.07 -10.17
CA ARG A 467 -0.05 -7.78 -11.48
C ARG A 467 0.21 -6.32 -11.82
N HIS A 468 1.16 -6.09 -12.72
CA HIS A 468 1.71 -4.76 -13.02
C HIS A 468 1.20 -4.12 -14.31
N THR A 469 0.24 -4.72 -14.99
CA THR A 469 -0.34 -4.07 -16.16
C THR A 469 -1.37 -3.04 -15.72
N MET A 470 -1.34 -1.84 -16.28
CA MET A 470 -2.30 -0.76 -15.94
C MET A 470 -3.76 -1.16 -16.15
N TRP A 471 -3.99 -2.13 -17.03
CA TRP A 471 -5.31 -2.64 -17.39
C TRP A 471 -5.64 -3.97 -16.72
N ASP A 472 -4.78 -4.42 -15.79
CA ASP A 472 -5.01 -5.64 -15.05
C ASP A 472 -6.07 -5.43 -13.98
N TRP A 473 -7.21 -6.07 -14.19
CA TRP A 473 -8.35 -6.04 -13.30
C TRP A 473 -8.31 -7.14 -12.24
N GLU A 474 -7.21 -7.88 -12.16
CA GLU A 474 -7.02 -8.88 -11.13
C GLU A 474 -6.78 -8.24 -9.76
N SER A 475 -7.05 -9.02 -8.72
CA SER A 475 -7.12 -8.51 -7.34
C SER A 475 -5.78 -8.49 -6.60
N ASN A 476 -4.67 -8.91 -7.22
CA ASN A 476 -3.41 -9.21 -6.54
C ASN A 476 -3.55 -10.25 -5.42
N THR A 477 -4.53 -11.15 -5.56
CA THR A 477 -4.73 -12.28 -4.67
C THR A 477 -4.47 -13.59 -5.39
N ARG A 478 -3.96 -14.58 -4.66
CA ARG A 478 -4.07 -15.98 -5.06
C ARG A 478 -5.15 -16.65 -4.24
N ASN A 479 -5.97 -17.48 -4.89
CA ASN A 479 -7.08 -18.14 -4.24
C ASN A 479 -6.75 -19.60 -3.92
N MET A 480 -7.13 -20.03 -2.72
CA MET A 480 -7.02 -21.42 -2.29
C MET A 480 -8.35 -21.88 -1.70
N THR A 481 -8.76 -23.09 -2.04
CA THR A 481 -9.95 -23.72 -1.47
C THR A 481 -9.53 -24.61 -0.32
N ILE A 482 -10.21 -24.49 0.82
CA ILE A 482 -9.92 -25.23 2.04
C ILE A 482 -11.14 -26.06 2.41
N THR A 483 -10.88 -27.32 2.71
CA THR A 483 -11.92 -28.28 3.13
C THR A 483 -11.51 -28.92 4.44
N VAL A 484 -12.38 -28.90 5.42
CA VAL A 484 -12.21 -29.60 6.70
C VAL A 484 -13.03 -30.87 6.68
N ASN A 485 -12.40 -32.02 6.94
CA ASN A 485 -13.02 -33.36 6.94
C ASN A 485 -13.75 -33.65 5.60
N LYS A 486 -15.07 -33.83 5.67
CA LYS A 486 -15.97 -34.03 4.54
C LYS A 486 -16.98 -32.88 4.40
N GLY A 487 -16.67 -31.74 5.04
CA GLY A 487 -17.51 -30.56 4.98
C GLY A 487 -17.44 -29.83 3.66
N ASP A 488 -18.09 -28.69 3.61
CA ASP A 488 -18.10 -27.82 2.42
C ASP A 488 -16.72 -27.21 2.15
N SER A 489 -16.39 -27.10 0.89
CA SER A 489 -15.16 -26.47 0.43
C SER A 489 -15.39 -24.96 0.27
N LYS A 490 -14.61 -24.13 0.99
CA LYS A 490 -14.69 -22.66 0.88
C LYS A 490 -13.42 -22.11 0.26
N ARG A 491 -13.58 -21.06 -0.55
CA ARG A 491 -12.49 -20.32 -1.18
C ARG A 491 -11.99 -19.20 -0.25
N TRP A 492 -10.68 -19.02 -0.24
CA TRP A 492 -10.01 -17.94 0.50
C TRP A 492 -9.08 -17.16 -0.43
N ALA A 493 -9.16 -15.83 -0.38
CA ALA A 493 -8.34 -14.91 -1.17
C ALA A 493 -7.15 -14.43 -0.33
N PHE A 494 -5.96 -14.87 -0.69
CA PHE A 494 -4.72 -14.56 -0.01
C PHE A 494 -4.06 -13.34 -0.66
N PRO A 495 -3.89 -12.23 0.07
CA PRO A 495 -3.27 -11.01 -0.44
C PRO A 495 -1.77 -11.20 -0.71
N ILE A 496 -1.07 -10.15 -1.13
CA ILE A 496 0.39 -10.16 -1.19
C ILE A 496 0.94 -10.30 0.23
N ALA A 497 1.88 -11.24 0.44
CA ALA A 497 2.43 -11.56 1.75
C ALA A 497 3.64 -10.69 2.13
N GLY A 498 4.48 -10.37 1.16
CA GLY A 498 5.76 -9.70 1.40
C GLY A 498 6.46 -9.25 0.13
N GLY A 499 7.76 -9.02 0.22
CA GLY A 499 8.60 -8.46 -0.84
C GLY A 499 9.16 -9.48 -1.84
N ASP A 500 9.01 -10.79 -1.59
CA ASP A 500 9.49 -11.85 -2.47
C ASP A 500 8.74 -13.19 -2.29
N TRP A 501 9.17 -14.24 -3.02
CA TRP A 501 8.61 -15.58 -2.92
C TRP A 501 9.08 -16.39 -1.69
N PHE A 502 9.77 -15.79 -0.74
CA PHE A 502 10.27 -16.43 0.48
C PHE A 502 9.80 -15.73 1.77
N GLU A 503 9.20 -14.58 1.64
CA GLU A 503 8.64 -13.82 2.75
C GLU A 503 7.18 -14.23 3.01
N SER A 504 6.93 -14.82 4.19
CA SER A 504 5.61 -15.27 4.60
C SER A 504 4.79 -14.15 5.25
N GLY A 505 3.48 -14.18 4.97
CA GLY A 505 2.45 -13.46 5.69
C GLY A 505 1.50 -14.41 6.37
N ARG A 506 0.67 -13.91 7.29
CA ARG A 506 -0.38 -14.68 7.96
C ARG A 506 -1.76 -14.15 7.60
N LEU A 507 -2.67 -15.06 7.25
CA LEU A 507 -4.10 -14.78 7.09
C LEU A 507 -4.87 -15.59 8.14
N ASN A 508 -5.58 -14.89 9.03
CA ASN A 508 -6.51 -15.55 9.92
C ASN A 508 -7.86 -15.74 9.23
N VAL A 509 -8.44 -16.90 9.42
CA VAL A 509 -9.72 -17.33 8.85
C VAL A 509 -10.48 -18.16 9.88
N VAL A 510 -11.81 -18.24 9.74
CA VAL A 510 -12.63 -19.19 10.50
C VAL A 510 -13.01 -20.33 9.57
N LEU A 511 -12.56 -21.53 9.91
CA LEU A 511 -12.90 -22.76 9.19
C LEU A 511 -13.94 -23.56 9.97
N ASP A 512 -14.98 -24.00 9.26
CA ASP A 512 -16.05 -24.83 9.82
C ASP A 512 -15.83 -26.32 9.46
N GLY A 513 -16.55 -27.22 10.18
CA GLY A 513 -16.53 -28.66 9.94
C GLY A 513 -15.53 -29.43 10.78
N PHE A 514 -14.94 -28.81 11.79
CA PHE A 514 -14.10 -29.53 12.77
C PHE A 514 -14.95 -30.39 13.71
N VAL A 515 -14.33 -31.47 14.18
CA VAL A 515 -14.82 -32.29 15.30
C VAL A 515 -13.78 -32.22 16.41
N LYS A 516 -14.21 -32.02 17.64
CA LYS A 516 -13.30 -31.92 18.78
C LYS A 516 -12.39 -33.14 18.90
N GLY A 517 -11.07 -32.92 19.04
CA GLY A 517 -10.04 -33.95 19.14
C GLY A 517 -9.15 -34.04 17.90
N ASP A 518 -8.35 -35.09 17.79
CA ASP A 518 -7.19 -35.19 16.90
C ASP A 518 -7.48 -35.88 15.55
N GLY A 519 -8.75 -36.12 15.23
CA GLY A 519 -9.15 -36.92 14.07
C GLY A 519 -9.41 -36.12 12.80
N ASN A 520 -9.19 -34.81 12.78
CA ASN A 520 -9.57 -33.97 11.66
C ASN A 520 -8.56 -34.05 10.50
N THR A 521 -9.08 -33.76 9.33
CA THR A 521 -8.30 -33.60 8.10
C THR A 521 -8.56 -32.22 7.54
N VAL A 522 -7.49 -31.48 7.20
CA VAL A 522 -7.57 -30.19 6.51
C VAL A 522 -6.90 -30.32 5.16
N THR A 523 -7.64 -30.04 4.09
CA THR A 523 -7.16 -30.16 2.70
C THR A 523 -7.19 -28.81 2.00
N PHE A 524 -6.08 -28.46 1.39
CA PHE A 524 -5.89 -27.26 0.59
C PHE A 524 -5.76 -27.63 -0.88
N THR A 525 -6.49 -26.91 -1.75
CA THR A 525 -6.48 -27.12 -3.20
C THR A 525 -6.50 -25.78 -3.93
N PRO A 526 -6.01 -25.72 -5.20
CA PRO A 526 -6.22 -24.55 -6.03
C PRO A 526 -7.71 -24.29 -6.22
N SER A 527 -8.14 -23.02 -6.22
CA SER A 527 -9.55 -22.67 -6.44
C SER A 527 -9.99 -22.75 -7.91
N SER A 528 -9.07 -22.91 -8.85
CA SER A 528 -9.37 -23.12 -10.27
C SER A 528 -8.43 -24.14 -10.88
N SER A 529 -8.87 -24.80 -11.94
CA SER A 529 -8.10 -25.84 -12.65
C SER A 529 -6.89 -25.30 -13.41
N SER A 530 -6.83 -23.99 -13.68
CA SER A 530 -5.75 -23.31 -14.41
C SER A 530 -4.98 -22.31 -13.53
N GLY A 531 -5.45 -22.05 -12.31
CA GLY A 531 -4.84 -21.09 -11.40
C GLY A 531 -3.79 -21.70 -10.47
N TRP A 532 -3.00 -20.84 -9.87
CA TRP A 532 -2.06 -21.16 -8.81
C TRP A 532 -2.59 -20.66 -7.48
N ALA A 533 -2.57 -21.50 -6.44
CA ALA A 533 -2.75 -21.07 -5.07
C ALA A 533 -1.47 -20.38 -4.55
N PRO A 534 -1.54 -19.67 -3.42
CA PRO A 534 -0.31 -19.23 -2.72
C PRO A 534 0.50 -20.45 -2.30
N ASP A 535 1.81 -20.26 -2.08
CA ASP A 535 2.63 -21.26 -1.42
C ASP A 535 2.21 -21.35 0.06
N LEU A 536 2.21 -22.54 0.64
CA LEU A 536 1.77 -22.79 2.01
C LEU A 536 2.98 -23.10 2.90
N VAL A 537 3.18 -22.33 3.97
CA VAL A 537 4.22 -22.59 4.99
C VAL A 537 3.67 -23.53 6.06
N GLY A 538 2.43 -23.32 6.47
CA GLY A 538 1.74 -24.12 7.45
C GLY A 538 0.51 -23.39 8.01
N PHE A 539 -0.06 -23.92 9.06
CA PHE A 539 -1.17 -23.25 9.74
C PHE A 539 -1.22 -23.58 11.24
N GLU A 540 -1.82 -22.69 11.98
CA GLU A 540 -1.99 -22.74 13.43
C GLU A 540 -3.46 -22.83 13.80
N ILE A 541 -3.79 -23.70 14.77
CA ILE A 541 -5.12 -23.81 15.36
C ILE A 541 -5.15 -23.01 16.65
N PHE A 542 -6.21 -22.22 16.86
CA PHE A 542 -6.41 -21.44 18.08
C PHE A 542 -7.54 -22.01 18.95
N GLU A 543 -7.56 -21.62 20.25
CA GLU A 543 -8.61 -21.97 21.21
C GLU A 543 -10.00 -21.56 20.75
#